data_7b954671b9c9ff1499162ef1f1bcaec4
#
_entry.id   7b954671b9c9ff1499162ef1f1bcaec4
#
_cell.length_a   1.000
_cell.length_b   1.000
_cell.length_c   1.000
_cell.angle_alpha   90.00
_cell.angle_beta   90.00
_cell.angle_gamma   90.00
#
_symmetry.space_group_name_H-M   'P 1'
#
loop_
_entity.id
_entity.type
_entity.pdbx_description
1 polymer ?
#
loop_
_entity_poly.entity_id
_entity_poly.type
_entity_poly.pdbx_seq_one_letter_code
_entity_poly.pdbx_strand_id
1 'polypeptide(L)'
;IPFLVEKEHHFIDKYLKPLSIKSETYPTGIGDDCAVIDSGERLITSKDISVGDVHFPKELDPYFIAYRSVAIAISDIFAMGGTPSAYLLGITHPKPNESWFESFSRGLNDFNDDYDVNLIGGDLTRGELNISVTVFGQAPDNLLTRTGANIGDLIFVSDLLGKGKKGLNDYRNNCDSDTNHYLKPKLPISLIPKLKQLVTSCIDVSDGLLIDLKRICNSSNVGAIIHLSEDMYITDEHDLVAGDDYVLCFTAKEELKEKILALDSSIKIIGQIEEGTKVKVLNENNEEIKFKKDGWEPFESIQ
;
A
#
# COMPACT_ATOMS: atom_id res chain seq x y z
N ILE A 1 8.19 -34.25 -17.56
CA ILE A 1 8.52 -33.56 -16.30
C ILE A 1 9.89 -32.84 -16.35
N PRO A 2 10.95 -33.31 -17.10
CA PRO A 2 12.24 -32.59 -17.15
C PRO A 2 12.18 -31.17 -17.72
N PHE A 3 11.23 -30.88 -18.60
CA PHE A 3 11.08 -29.57 -19.26
C PHE A 3 10.59 -28.42 -18.37
N LEU A 4 10.02 -28.69 -17.19
CA LEU A 4 9.50 -27.66 -16.29
C LEU A 4 10.57 -27.12 -15.34
N VAL A 5 11.50 -27.94 -14.89
CA VAL A 5 12.58 -27.55 -13.98
C VAL A 5 13.59 -26.61 -14.69
N GLU A 6 13.92 -26.90 -15.95
CA GLU A 6 14.78 -26.00 -16.76
C GLU A 6 14.14 -24.63 -16.99
N LYS A 7 12.80 -24.56 -17.10
CA LYS A 7 12.09 -23.28 -17.30
C LYS A 7 12.04 -22.42 -16.07
N GLU A 8 11.92 -22.97 -14.89
CA GLU A 8 11.92 -22.23 -13.62
C GLU A 8 13.25 -21.50 -13.43
N HIS A 9 14.36 -22.23 -13.44
CA HIS A 9 15.69 -21.65 -13.31
C HIS A 9 16.02 -20.65 -14.44
N HIS A 10 15.54 -20.91 -15.66
CA HIS A 10 15.70 -19.97 -16.78
C HIS A 10 15.04 -18.61 -16.50
N PHE A 11 13.82 -18.59 -15.98
CA PHE A 11 13.12 -17.34 -15.64
C PHE A 11 13.76 -16.64 -14.45
N ILE A 12 14.16 -17.37 -13.43
CA ILE A 12 14.86 -16.79 -12.29
C ILE A 12 16.18 -16.12 -12.73
N ASP A 13 17.02 -16.83 -13.48
CA ASP A 13 18.32 -16.33 -13.89
C ASP A 13 18.21 -15.15 -14.88
N LYS A 14 17.25 -15.20 -15.80
CA LYS A 14 17.11 -14.20 -16.86
C LYS A 14 16.42 -12.91 -16.41
N TYR A 15 15.38 -13.02 -15.57
CA TYR A 15 14.48 -11.89 -15.29
C TYR A 15 14.49 -11.42 -13.83
N LEU A 16 14.82 -12.27 -12.88
CA LEU A 16 14.74 -11.92 -11.44
C LEU A 16 16.12 -11.69 -10.84
N LYS A 17 17.09 -12.54 -11.13
CA LYS A 17 18.45 -12.42 -10.59
C LYS A 17 19.16 -11.11 -10.92
N PRO A 18 18.99 -10.51 -12.13
CA PRO A 18 19.57 -9.19 -12.44
C PRO A 18 19.03 -8.05 -11.55
N LEU A 19 17.83 -8.20 -10.96
CA LEU A 19 17.20 -7.24 -10.05
C LEU A 19 17.67 -7.40 -8.59
N SER A 20 18.43 -8.46 -8.28
CA SER A 20 18.97 -8.73 -6.96
C SER A 20 20.36 -8.11 -6.84
N ILE A 21 20.40 -6.81 -6.55
CA ILE A 21 21.64 -6.05 -6.43
C ILE A 21 22.25 -6.30 -5.05
N LYS A 22 23.49 -6.78 -5.02
CA LYS A 22 24.24 -6.98 -3.77
C LYS A 22 24.71 -5.65 -3.19
N SER A 23 24.61 -5.51 -1.87
CA SER A 23 25.10 -4.35 -1.12
C SER A 23 25.72 -4.80 0.21
N GLU A 24 26.27 -3.87 0.99
CA GLU A 24 26.78 -4.19 2.33
C GLU A 24 25.67 -4.72 3.24
N THR A 25 24.45 -4.18 3.14
CA THR A 25 23.27 -4.64 3.91
C THR A 25 22.74 -5.99 3.40
N TYR A 26 22.86 -6.26 2.12
CA TYR A 26 22.36 -7.49 1.46
C TYR A 26 23.50 -8.18 0.71
N PRO A 27 24.49 -8.76 1.41
CA PRO A 27 25.68 -9.34 0.77
C PRO A 27 25.37 -10.60 -0.05
N THR A 28 24.28 -11.29 0.24
CA THR A 28 23.81 -12.47 -0.49
C THR A 28 22.33 -12.30 -0.86
N GLY A 29 22.02 -12.40 -2.15
CA GLY A 29 20.66 -12.34 -2.67
C GLY A 29 20.29 -13.59 -3.48
N ILE A 30 19.57 -13.41 -4.62
CA ILE A 30 19.14 -14.53 -5.47
C ILE A 30 20.36 -15.33 -5.99
N GLY A 31 20.35 -16.64 -5.76
CA GLY A 31 21.37 -17.59 -6.23
C GLY A 31 22.02 -18.42 -5.14
N ASP A 32 21.59 -18.26 -3.89
CA ASP A 32 21.94 -19.12 -2.75
C ASP A 32 20.64 -19.52 -2.03
N ASP A 33 20.74 -20.43 -1.03
CA ASP A 33 19.57 -20.96 -0.32
C ASP A 33 18.84 -19.90 0.48
N CYS A 34 19.55 -18.87 0.96
CA CYS A 34 18.99 -17.76 1.73
C CYS A 34 19.58 -16.41 1.29
N ALA A 35 18.78 -15.34 1.42
CA ALA A 35 19.32 -13.99 1.44
C ALA A 35 19.97 -13.70 2.79
N VAL A 36 21.10 -12.98 2.80
CA VAL A 36 21.74 -12.48 4.02
C VAL A 36 21.41 -10.99 4.15
N ILE A 37 20.89 -10.61 5.32
CA ILE A 37 20.62 -9.22 5.68
C ILE A 37 21.56 -8.86 6.82
N ASP A 38 22.54 -8.02 6.53
CA ASP A 38 23.47 -7.49 7.54
C ASP A 38 23.03 -6.06 7.88
N SER A 39 22.08 -5.97 8.82
CA SER A 39 21.53 -4.70 9.29
C SER A 39 21.91 -4.54 10.75
N GLY A 40 22.81 -3.62 11.04
CA GLY A 40 23.10 -3.22 12.43
C GLY A 40 21.94 -2.47 13.11
N GLU A 41 20.83 -2.25 12.41
CA GLU A 41 19.70 -1.44 12.83
C GLU A 41 18.40 -2.26 12.96
N ARG A 42 17.40 -1.67 13.63
CA ARG A 42 16.07 -2.30 13.81
C ARG A 42 15.30 -2.32 12.49
N LEU A 43 14.91 -3.51 12.04
CA LEU A 43 14.10 -3.71 10.84
C LEU A 43 12.61 -3.74 11.16
N ILE A 44 11.80 -3.29 10.18
CA ILE A 44 10.36 -3.54 10.07
C ILE A 44 10.11 -4.35 8.81
N THR A 45 9.10 -5.19 8.85
CA THR A 45 8.73 -6.08 7.73
C THR A 45 7.22 -6.23 7.65
N SER A 46 6.69 -6.33 6.44
CA SER A 46 5.31 -6.67 6.15
C SER A 46 5.22 -7.66 5.00
N LYS A 47 4.03 -8.20 4.76
CA LYS A 47 3.77 -9.16 3.70
C LYS A 47 2.39 -8.95 3.10
N ASP A 48 2.33 -8.85 1.77
CA ASP A 48 1.10 -8.81 0.99
C ASP A 48 1.00 -9.95 0.00
N ILE A 49 -0.24 -10.31 -0.32
CA ILE A 49 -0.58 -11.31 -1.33
C ILE A 49 -1.60 -10.72 -2.29
N SER A 50 -1.22 -10.62 -3.56
CA SER A 50 -2.08 -10.16 -4.66
C SER A 50 -2.49 -11.35 -5.53
N VAL A 51 -3.79 -11.66 -5.57
CA VAL A 51 -4.37 -12.79 -6.32
C VAL A 51 -5.07 -12.26 -7.57
N GLY A 52 -4.80 -12.87 -8.72
CA GLY A 52 -5.48 -12.55 -9.98
C GLY A 52 -7.00 -12.73 -9.87
N ASP A 53 -7.77 -11.86 -10.49
CA ASP A 53 -9.24 -11.75 -10.42
C ASP A 53 -9.83 -11.46 -9.03
N VAL A 54 -8.99 -11.27 -8.01
CA VAL A 54 -9.39 -10.80 -6.68
C VAL A 54 -8.88 -9.39 -6.44
N HIS A 55 -7.57 -9.20 -6.52
CA HIS A 55 -6.91 -7.91 -6.24
C HIS A 55 -6.56 -7.13 -7.52
N PHE A 56 -6.47 -7.82 -8.66
CA PHE A 56 -6.24 -7.20 -9.96
C PHE A 56 -6.83 -8.08 -11.07
N PRO A 57 -7.27 -7.52 -12.22
CA PRO A 57 -7.68 -8.29 -13.39
C PRO A 57 -6.50 -9.16 -13.89
N LYS A 58 -6.72 -10.45 -14.08
CA LYS A 58 -5.63 -11.37 -14.50
C LYS A 58 -5.06 -11.07 -15.89
N GLU A 59 -5.82 -10.34 -16.72
CA GLU A 59 -5.42 -9.85 -18.04
C GLU A 59 -4.62 -8.54 -17.98
N LEU A 60 -4.43 -7.98 -16.79
CA LEU A 60 -3.62 -6.77 -16.62
C LEU A 60 -2.19 -7.03 -17.14
N ASP A 61 -1.59 -6.02 -17.81
CA ASP A 61 -0.21 -6.13 -18.27
C ASP A 61 0.70 -6.52 -17.09
N PRO A 62 1.53 -7.57 -17.24
CA PRO A 62 2.45 -8.02 -16.20
C PRO A 62 3.34 -6.93 -15.62
N TYR A 63 3.67 -5.91 -16.39
CA TYR A 63 4.38 -4.72 -15.92
C TYR A 63 3.66 -4.05 -14.75
N PHE A 64 2.35 -3.80 -14.91
CA PHE A 64 1.56 -3.17 -13.86
C PHE A 64 1.27 -4.11 -12.69
N ILE A 65 1.10 -5.42 -12.95
CA ILE A 65 0.98 -6.43 -11.88
C ILE A 65 2.21 -6.39 -10.98
N ALA A 66 3.40 -6.34 -11.57
CA ALA A 66 4.67 -6.27 -10.86
C ALA A 66 4.78 -4.99 -10.02
N TYR A 67 4.67 -3.84 -10.68
CA TYR A 67 4.81 -2.53 -10.05
C TYR A 67 3.84 -2.38 -8.88
N ARG A 68 2.54 -2.65 -9.13
CA ARG A 68 1.49 -2.55 -8.14
C ARG A 68 1.71 -3.48 -6.95
N SER A 69 2.06 -4.76 -7.18
CA SER A 69 2.20 -5.74 -6.10
C SER A 69 3.32 -5.38 -5.11
N VAL A 70 4.39 -4.74 -5.58
CA VAL A 70 5.45 -4.26 -4.69
C VAL A 70 5.04 -2.95 -4.02
N ALA A 71 4.37 -2.04 -4.74
CA ALA A 71 3.91 -0.76 -4.21
C ALA A 71 2.99 -0.94 -2.99
N ILE A 72 1.98 -1.83 -3.11
CA ILE A 72 1.02 -2.06 -2.02
C ILE A 72 1.70 -2.61 -0.77
N ALA A 73 2.61 -3.57 -0.92
CA ALA A 73 3.34 -4.14 0.21
C ALA A 73 4.27 -3.11 0.90
N ILE A 74 4.87 -2.21 0.13
CA ILE A 74 5.75 -1.15 0.67
C ILE A 74 4.94 -0.04 1.35
N SER A 75 3.67 0.14 1.03
CA SER A 75 2.78 1.11 1.69
C SER A 75 2.79 0.95 3.22
N ASP A 76 2.79 -0.29 3.73
CA ASP A 76 2.88 -0.58 5.16
C ASP A 76 4.16 -0.04 5.81
N ILE A 77 5.29 -0.13 5.11
CA ILE A 77 6.57 0.43 5.60
C ILE A 77 6.47 1.94 5.76
N PHE A 78 5.87 2.62 4.78
CA PHE A 78 5.64 4.07 4.84
C PHE A 78 4.64 4.44 5.93
N ALA A 79 3.55 3.70 6.10
CA ALA A 79 2.56 3.94 7.16
C ALA A 79 3.19 3.90 8.56
N MET A 80 4.24 3.09 8.75
CA MET A 80 5.02 3.03 9.99
C MET A 80 6.17 4.04 10.06
N GLY A 81 6.28 4.94 9.10
CA GLY A 81 7.35 5.94 9.06
C GLY A 81 8.72 5.37 8.67
N GLY A 82 8.78 4.14 8.19
CA GLY A 82 10.01 3.45 7.82
C GLY A 82 10.57 3.90 6.47
N THR A 83 11.77 3.43 6.19
CA THR A 83 12.41 3.56 4.88
C THR A 83 12.52 2.17 4.28
N PRO A 84 11.81 1.86 3.19
CA PRO A 84 11.91 0.55 2.56
C PRO A 84 13.32 0.33 2.00
N SER A 85 13.74 -0.93 1.89
CA SER A 85 15.11 -1.26 1.45
C SER A 85 15.15 -2.49 0.55
N ALA A 86 14.34 -3.51 0.82
CA ALA A 86 14.35 -4.74 0.06
C ALA A 86 13.03 -5.49 0.13
N TYR A 87 12.88 -6.48 -0.76
CA TYR A 87 11.75 -7.40 -0.73
C TYR A 87 12.10 -8.81 -1.23
N LEU A 88 11.30 -9.77 -0.77
CA LEU A 88 11.23 -11.13 -1.31
C LEU A 88 9.96 -11.26 -2.15
N LEU A 89 10.03 -12.01 -3.25
CA LEU A 89 8.95 -12.14 -4.21
C LEU A 89 8.60 -13.61 -4.43
N GLY A 90 7.38 -14.00 -4.07
CA GLY A 90 6.80 -15.30 -4.43
C GLY A 90 5.84 -15.15 -5.60
N ILE A 91 6.01 -15.97 -6.63
CA ILE A 91 5.13 -15.98 -7.82
C ILE A 91 4.57 -17.37 -8.02
N THR A 92 3.25 -17.50 -8.09
CA THR A 92 2.61 -18.65 -8.73
C THR A 92 2.03 -18.24 -10.06
N HIS A 93 2.25 -19.06 -11.10
CA HIS A 93 1.72 -18.77 -12.44
C HIS A 93 1.23 -20.06 -13.13
N PRO A 94 0.02 -20.07 -13.72
CA PRO A 94 -0.53 -21.29 -14.30
C PRO A 94 0.22 -21.76 -15.54
N LYS A 95 0.72 -20.83 -16.35
CA LYS A 95 1.42 -21.11 -17.60
C LYS A 95 2.44 -20.01 -17.93
N PRO A 96 3.59 -19.99 -17.25
CA PRO A 96 4.61 -18.96 -17.45
C PRO A 96 5.18 -19.00 -18.87
N ASN A 97 5.49 -17.81 -19.41
CA ASN A 97 6.16 -17.63 -20.71
C ASN A 97 7.12 -16.43 -20.66
N GLU A 98 8.03 -16.35 -21.63
CA GLU A 98 9.07 -15.30 -21.68
C GLU A 98 8.48 -13.89 -21.73
N SER A 99 7.49 -13.64 -22.59
CA SER A 99 6.93 -12.30 -22.75
C SER A 99 6.26 -11.77 -21.48
N TRP A 100 5.63 -12.66 -20.70
CA TRP A 100 5.06 -12.31 -19.41
C TRP A 100 6.15 -11.87 -18.44
N PHE A 101 7.22 -12.67 -18.31
CA PHE A 101 8.32 -12.35 -17.40
C PHE A 101 9.15 -11.14 -17.86
N GLU A 102 9.30 -10.93 -19.16
CA GLU A 102 9.95 -9.73 -19.68
C GLU A 102 9.18 -8.45 -19.29
N SER A 103 7.84 -8.45 -19.43
CA SER A 103 7.02 -7.31 -19.02
C SER A 103 7.01 -7.15 -17.50
N PHE A 104 6.84 -8.25 -16.75
CA PHE A 104 6.84 -8.25 -15.28
C PHE A 104 8.15 -7.72 -14.70
N SER A 105 9.31 -8.19 -15.22
CA SER A 105 10.63 -7.74 -14.74
C SER A 105 10.88 -6.25 -15.01
N ARG A 106 10.37 -5.71 -16.12
CA ARG A 106 10.44 -4.24 -16.36
C ARG A 106 9.66 -3.47 -15.30
N GLY A 107 8.46 -3.94 -14.93
CA GLY A 107 7.67 -3.31 -13.87
C GLY A 107 8.38 -3.33 -12.51
N LEU A 108 9.05 -4.45 -12.18
CA LEU A 108 9.88 -4.52 -10.96
C LEU A 108 11.06 -3.56 -11.02
N ASN A 109 11.75 -3.50 -12.17
CA ASN A 109 12.91 -2.61 -12.33
C ASN A 109 12.51 -1.14 -12.15
N ASP A 110 11.45 -0.71 -12.83
CA ASP A 110 10.98 0.68 -12.72
C ASP A 110 10.55 1.00 -11.28
N PHE A 111 9.90 0.06 -10.59
CA PHE A 111 9.56 0.24 -9.17
C PHE A 111 10.81 0.36 -8.29
N ASN A 112 11.82 -0.50 -8.53
CA ASN A 112 13.07 -0.47 -7.77
C ASN A 112 13.77 0.88 -7.93
N ASP A 113 13.79 1.42 -9.17
CA ASP A 113 14.40 2.72 -9.46
C ASP A 113 13.61 3.89 -8.84
N ASP A 114 12.26 3.82 -8.87
CA ASP A 114 11.39 4.88 -8.32
C ASP A 114 11.49 4.99 -6.78
N TYR A 115 11.74 3.87 -6.07
CA TYR A 115 11.69 3.80 -4.61
C TYR A 115 12.99 3.38 -3.92
N ASP A 116 14.06 3.17 -4.67
CA ASP A 116 15.39 2.75 -4.16
C ASP A 116 15.31 1.48 -3.30
N VAL A 117 14.68 0.44 -3.85
CA VAL A 117 14.49 -0.85 -3.19
C VAL A 117 15.05 -1.99 -4.02
N ASN A 118 15.36 -3.13 -3.38
CA ASN A 118 15.98 -4.28 -4.04
C ASN A 118 15.18 -5.57 -3.90
N LEU A 119 15.04 -6.31 -5.00
CA LEU A 119 14.64 -7.71 -4.94
C LEU A 119 15.83 -8.56 -4.45
N ILE A 120 15.69 -9.21 -3.30
CA ILE A 120 16.79 -9.98 -2.69
C ILE A 120 16.58 -11.50 -2.71
N GLY A 121 15.40 -11.98 -3.14
CA GLY A 121 15.11 -13.40 -3.23
C GLY A 121 13.65 -13.68 -3.48
N GLY A 122 13.27 -14.95 -3.43
CA GLY A 122 11.88 -15.35 -3.60
C GLY A 122 11.74 -16.78 -4.10
N ASP A 123 10.55 -17.09 -4.64
CA ASP A 123 10.22 -18.42 -5.15
C ASP A 123 9.31 -18.31 -6.38
N LEU A 124 9.40 -19.28 -7.28
CA LEU A 124 8.59 -19.37 -8.48
C LEU A 124 8.02 -20.77 -8.61
N THR A 125 6.70 -20.90 -8.61
CA THR A 125 6.06 -22.20 -8.73
C THR A 125 4.80 -22.15 -9.61
N ARG A 126 4.25 -23.32 -9.91
CA ARG A 126 3.04 -23.42 -10.72
C ARG A 126 1.79 -23.36 -9.85
N GLY A 127 0.83 -22.51 -10.23
CA GLY A 127 -0.48 -22.37 -9.57
C GLY A 127 -1.32 -21.30 -10.26
N GLU A 128 -2.46 -20.98 -9.71
CA GLU A 128 -3.23 -19.78 -10.10
C GLU A 128 -2.37 -18.52 -9.88
N LEU A 129 -2.58 -17.49 -10.72
CA LEU A 129 -1.77 -16.28 -10.68
C LEU A 129 -1.87 -15.59 -9.31
N ASN A 130 -0.74 -15.57 -8.63
CA ASN A 130 -0.61 -14.98 -7.31
C ASN A 130 0.78 -14.39 -7.15
N ILE A 131 0.85 -13.18 -6.63
CA ILE A 131 2.08 -12.47 -6.32
C ILE A 131 2.13 -12.24 -4.81
N SER A 132 3.13 -12.78 -4.15
CA SER A 132 3.38 -12.64 -2.72
C SER A 132 4.65 -11.83 -2.49
N VAL A 133 4.53 -10.70 -1.81
CA VAL A 133 5.65 -9.80 -1.56
C VAL A 133 5.89 -9.70 -0.06
N THR A 134 7.10 -9.98 0.40
CA THR A 134 7.54 -9.71 1.77
C THR A 134 8.55 -8.57 1.72
N VAL A 135 8.24 -7.46 2.36
CA VAL A 135 9.05 -6.24 2.34
C VAL A 135 9.84 -6.04 3.63
N PHE A 136 10.99 -5.42 3.50
CA PHE A 136 11.86 -5.04 4.60
C PHE A 136 12.17 -3.55 4.51
N GLY A 137 12.22 -2.90 5.67
CA GLY A 137 12.61 -1.51 5.78
C GLY A 137 13.33 -1.23 7.10
N GLN A 138 14.03 -0.11 7.14
CA GLN A 138 14.62 0.39 8.37
C GLN A 138 13.57 1.10 9.22
N ALA A 139 13.49 0.71 10.50
CA ALA A 139 12.60 1.36 11.44
C ALA A 139 13.15 2.75 11.82
N PRO A 140 12.33 3.80 11.87
CA PRO A 140 12.74 5.07 12.45
C PRO A 140 12.85 4.95 13.98
N ASP A 141 13.53 5.92 14.61
CA ASP A 141 13.57 5.99 16.07
C ASP A 141 12.17 6.07 16.68
N ASN A 142 11.31 6.90 16.09
CA ASN A 142 9.91 7.05 16.43
C ASN A 142 9.04 6.39 15.34
N LEU A 143 8.58 5.16 15.60
CA LEU A 143 7.63 4.47 14.74
C LEU A 143 6.29 5.21 14.72
N LEU A 144 5.72 5.35 13.55
CA LEU A 144 4.30 5.66 13.41
C LEU A 144 3.52 4.38 13.62
N THR A 145 2.46 4.44 14.42
CA THR A 145 1.65 3.28 14.76
C THR A 145 0.17 3.62 14.71
N ARG A 146 -0.67 2.62 14.65
CA ARG A 146 -2.13 2.78 14.76
C ARG A 146 -2.56 3.22 16.16
N THR A 147 -1.72 3.00 17.17
CA THR A 147 -1.95 3.40 18.56
C THR A 147 -1.39 4.79 18.81
N GLY A 148 -2.13 5.61 19.57
CA GLY A 148 -1.65 6.93 20.02
C GLY A 148 -2.58 8.09 19.69
N ALA A 149 -3.70 7.84 18.96
CA ALA A 149 -4.73 8.85 18.76
C ALA A 149 -5.37 9.25 20.10
N ASN A 150 -5.56 10.54 20.33
CA ASN A 150 -6.14 11.10 21.54
C ASN A 150 -7.41 11.89 21.21
N ILE A 151 -8.34 11.93 22.16
CA ILE A 151 -9.56 12.75 22.04
C ILE A 151 -9.17 14.21 21.78
N GLY A 152 -9.76 14.80 20.75
CA GLY A 152 -9.45 16.13 20.27
C GLY A 152 -8.39 16.22 19.17
N ASP A 153 -7.68 15.13 18.87
CA ASP A 153 -6.80 15.09 17.70
C ASP A 153 -7.60 15.26 16.40
N LEU A 154 -7.07 16.03 15.45
CA LEU A 154 -7.61 16.12 14.10
C LEU A 154 -7.22 14.88 13.28
N ILE A 155 -8.10 14.49 12.37
CA ILE A 155 -7.88 13.38 11.44
C ILE A 155 -7.54 13.97 10.07
N PHE A 156 -6.47 13.44 9.47
CA PHE A 156 -5.96 13.89 8.17
C PHE A 156 -5.88 12.72 7.19
N VAL A 157 -6.02 13.02 5.91
CA VAL A 157 -5.59 12.15 4.81
C VAL A 157 -4.52 12.86 3.98
N SER A 158 -3.55 12.11 3.48
CA SER A 158 -2.41 12.69 2.75
C SER A 158 -2.74 13.08 1.31
N ASP A 159 -3.86 12.59 0.76
CA ASP A 159 -4.32 12.91 -0.61
C ASP A 159 -5.82 12.53 -0.75
N LEU A 160 -6.41 12.81 -1.93
CA LEU A 160 -7.80 12.49 -2.26
C LEU A 160 -8.03 10.98 -2.27
N LEU A 161 -9.21 10.57 -1.80
CA LEU A 161 -9.70 9.20 -1.83
C LEU A 161 -10.39 8.87 -3.17
N GLY A 162 -10.44 7.58 -3.52
CA GLY A 162 -11.12 7.08 -4.72
C GLY A 162 -10.25 7.02 -5.97
N LYS A 163 -8.96 7.32 -5.89
CA LYS A 163 -8.02 7.22 -7.02
C LYS A 163 -7.88 5.79 -7.51
N GLY A 164 -7.81 4.82 -6.58
CA GLY A 164 -7.76 3.40 -6.90
C GLY A 164 -9.04 2.93 -7.60
N LYS A 165 -10.21 3.20 -7.01
CA LYS A 165 -11.53 2.88 -7.59
C LYS A 165 -11.72 3.49 -8.99
N LYS A 166 -11.43 4.79 -9.12
CA LYS A 166 -11.52 5.48 -10.41
C LYS A 166 -10.59 4.86 -11.44
N GLY A 167 -9.32 4.64 -11.09
CA GLY A 167 -8.33 4.06 -11.99
C GLY A 167 -8.70 2.65 -12.47
N LEU A 168 -9.23 1.80 -11.58
CA LEU A 168 -9.72 0.47 -11.97
C LEU A 168 -10.93 0.54 -12.91
N ASN A 169 -11.88 1.45 -12.64
CA ASN A 169 -13.05 1.65 -13.51
C ASN A 169 -12.64 2.17 -14.88
N ASP A 170 -11.74 3.12 -14.94
CA ASP A 170 -11.20 3.65 -16.19
C ASP A 170 -10.50 2.55 -16.99
N TYR A 171 -9.65 1.75 -16.35
CA TYR A 171 -9.01 0.59 -16.98
C TYR A 171 -10.03 -0.41 -17.57
N ARG A 172 -11.08 -0.78 -16.81
CA ARG A 172 -12.13 -1.71 -17.25
C ARG A 172 -12.96 -1.18 -18.42
N ASN A 173 -13.11 0.13 -18.51
CA ASN A 173 -13.89 0.78 -19.57
C ASN A 173 -13.03 1.21 -20.77
N ASN A 174 -11.74 0.82 -20.83
CA ASN A 174 -10.79 1.23 -21.86
C ASN A 174 -10.76 2.75 -22.06
N CYS A 175 -10.89 3.51 -20.98
CA CYS A 175 -10.78 4.96 -21.02
C CYS A 175 -9.31 5.37 -20.97
N ASP A 176 -8.89 6.23 -21.89
CA ASP A 176 -7.54 6.83 -21.91
C ASP A 176 -7.35 7.91 -20.83
N SER A 177 -8.15 7.87 -19.78
CA SER A 177 -8.01 8.73 -18.62
C SER A 177 -6.82 8.32 -17.75
N ASP A 178 -6.44 9.16 -16.82
CA ASP A 178 -5.31 8.88 -15.91
C ASP A 178 -5.65 7.70 -14.98
N THR A 179 -5.36 6.48 -15.46
CA THR A 179 -5.49 5.24 -14.69
C THR A 179 -4.25 4.96 -13.83
N ASN A 180 -3.29 5.88 -13.84
CA ASN A 180 -1.95 5.64 -13.32
C ASN A 180 -1.94 5.27 -11.83
N HIS A 181 -2.88 5.81 -11.03
CA HIS A 181 -2.85 5.51 -9.60
C HIS A 181 -3.20 4.05 -9.28
N TYR A 182 -4.18 3.46 -9.95
CA TYR A 182 -4.48 2.03 -9.79
C TYR A 182 -3.36 1.15 -10.34
N LEU A 183 -2.83 1.49 -11.52
CA LEU A 183 -1.78 0.74 -12.20
C LEU A 183 -0.40 0.94 -11.54
N LYS A 184 -0.11 2.18 -11.14
CA LYS A 184 1.13 2.60 -10.47
C LYS A 184 0.78 3.45 -9.23
N PRO A 185 0.45 2.82 -8.09
CA PRO A 185 0.14 3.56 -6.86
C PRO A 185 1.29 4.50 -6.49
N LYS A 186 0.97 5.77 -6.26
CA LYS A 186 1.94 6.76 -5.79
C LYS A 186 1.98 6.74 -4.27
N LEU A 187 3.09 6.35 -3.70
CA LEU A 187 3.30 6.29 -2.27
C LEU A 187 3.84 7.62 -1.74
N PRO A 188 3.49 8.05 -0.52
CA PRO A 188 3.79 9.38 0.01
C PRO A 188 5.22 9.49 0.56
N ILE A 189 6.24 9.00 -0.17
CA ILE A 189 7.63 8.90 0.27
C ILE A 189 8.21 10.23 0.79
N SER A 190 7.93 11.35 0.11
CA SER A 190 8.47 12.67 0.49
C SER A 190 7.81 13.25 1.74
N LEU A 191 6.64 12.74 2.13
CA LEU A 191 5.88 13.21 3.28
C LEU A 191 6.34 12.54 4.57
N ILE A 192 6.74 11.26 4.51
CA ILE A 192 7.08 10.43 5.68
C ILE A 192 8.10 11.09 6.62
N PRO A 193 9.26 11.57 6.15
CA PRO A 193 10.25 12.20 7.04
C PRO A 193 9.72 13.43 7.78
N LYS A 194 8.74 14.13 7.17
CA LYS A 194 8.16 15.37 7.70
C LYS A 194 7.09 15.09 8.76
N LEU A 195 6.40 13.93 8.69
CA LEU A 195 5.32 13.56 9.61
C LEU A 195 5.81 12.96 10.93
N LYS A 196 6.98 12.31 10.97
CA LYS A 196 7.47 11.48 12.08
C LYS A 196 7.36 12.07 13.49
N GLN A 197 7.37 13.40 13.64
CA GLN A 197 7.31 14.09 14.92
C GLN A 197 6.02 14.90 15.13
N LEU A 198 5.09 14.81 14.19
CA LEU A 198 3.88 15.63 14.18
C LEU A 198 2.63 14.84 14.45
N VAL A 199 2.63 13.53 14.12
CA VAL A 199 1.45 12.69 14.17
C VAL A 199 1.40 11.86 15.44
N THR A 200 0.19 11.57 15.90
CA THR A 200 -0.08 10.76 17.09
C THR A 200 -0.40 9.30 16.72
N SER A 201 -1.02 9.07 15.55
CA SER A 201 -1.22 7.73 14.97
C SER A 201 -1.23 7.79 13.45
N CYS A 202 -0.96 6.65 12.80
CA CYS A 202 -0.90 6.57 11.34
C CYS A 202 -1.26 5.16 10.85
N ILE A 203 -1.89 5.09 9.67
CA ILE A 203 -2.18 3.89 8.89
C ILE A 203 -2.22 4.30 7.41
N ASP A 204 -1.94 3.38 6.48
CA ASP A 204 -2.30 3.58 5.07
C ASP A 204 -3.76 3.20 4.82
N VAL A 205 -4.35 3.75 3.76
CA VAL A 205 -5.73 3.45 3.35
C VAL A 205 -5.67 2.43 2.21
N SER A 206 -5.75 1.16 2.56
CA SER A 206 -5.71 0.02 1.64
C SER A 206 -7.09 -0.61 1.40
N ASP A 207 -7.86 -0.82 2.47
CA ASP A 207 -9.18 -1.46 2.42
C ASP A 207 -10.34 -0.45 2.37
N GLY A 208 -10.06 0.81 2.62
CA GLY A 208 -10.99 1.93 2.65
C GLY A 208 -10.87 2.75 3.92
N LEU A 209 -11.07 4.07 3.81
CA LEU A 209 -10.86 4.99 4.93
C LEU A 209 -11.61 4.57 6.20
N LEU A 210 -12.88 4.15 6.08
CA LEU A 210 -13.69 3.88 7.28
C LEU A 210 -13.19 2.66 8.06
N ILE A 211 -12.84 1.57 7.38
CA ILE A 211 -12.32 0.37 8.04
C ILE A 211 -10.91 0.63 8.59
N ASP A 212 -10.06 1.37 7.86
CA ASP A 212 -8.70 1.66 8.29
C ASP A 212 -8.67 2.65 9.46
N LEU A 213 -9.53 3.68 9.45
CA LEU A 213 -9.70 4.58 10.61
C LEU A 213 -10.26 3.85 11.83
N LYS A 214 -11.16 2.87 11.65
CA LYS A 214 -11.61 2.01 12.76
C LYS A 214 -10.46 1.23 13.39
N ARG A 215 -9.47 0.79 12.61
CA ARG A 215 -8.26 0.14 13.13
C ARG A 215 -7.45 1.08 14.03
N ILE A 216 -7.30 2.36 13.67
CA ILE A 216 -6.72 3.40 14.54
C ILE A 216 -7.57 3.56 15.81
N CYS A 217 -8.87 3.76 15.66
CA CYS A 217 -9.79 3.96 16.80
C CYS A 217 -9.75 2.79 17.78
N ASN A 218 -9.81 1.57 17.29
CA ASN A 218 -9.74 0.35 18.12
C ASN A 218 -8.38 0.23 18.83
N SER A 219 -7.28 0.51 18.14
CA SER A 219 -5.93 0.43 18.71
C SER A 219 -5.67 1.50 19.76
N SER A 220 -6.36 2.64 19.65
CA SER A 220 -6.23 3.79 20.56
C SER A 220 -7.37 3.90 21.59
N ASN A 221 -8.38 3.03 21.50
CA ASN A 221 -9.59 3.02 22.36
C ASN A 221 -10.35 4.35 22.33
N VAL A 222 -10.62 4.87 21.15
CA VAL A 222 -11.31 6.13 20.88
C VAL A 222 -12.37 5.97 19.78
N GLY A 223 -13.23 6.98 19.61
CA GLY A 223 -14.12 7.13 18.45
C GLY A 223 -13.64 8.21 17.50
N ALA A 224 -14.35 8.38 16.37
CA ALA A 224 -14.04 9.39 15.38
C ALA A 224 -15.31 9.94 14.72
N ILE A 225 -15.28 11.23 14.36
CA ILE A 225 -16.25 11.86 13.48
C ILE A 225 -15.51 12.34 12.23
N ILE A 226 -16.01 11.92 11.07
CA ILE A 226 -15.62 12.45 9.77
C ILE A 226 -16.68 13.45 9.35
N HIS A 227 -16.25 14.65 8.94
CA HIS A 227 -17.11 15.65 8.32
C HIS A 227 -16.94 15.54 6.80
N LEU A 228 -17.94 14.98 6.13
CA LEU A 228 -17.87 14.75 4.69
C LEU A 228 -17.82 16.08 3.93
N SER A 229 -16.83 16.20 3.05
CA SER A 229 -16.65 17.35 2.16
C SER A 229 -16.25 16.85 0.76
N GLU A 230 -16.71 17.52 -0.28
CA GLU A 230 -16.42 17.15 -1.67
C GLU A 230 -14.93 17.25 -2.04
N ASP A 231 -14.12 17.93 -1.25
CA ASP A 231 -12.67 18.05 -1.44
C ASP A 231 -11.86 16.89 -0.85
N MET A 232 -12.52 15.83 -0.34
CA MET A 232 -11.89 14.65 0.22
C MET A 232 -11.79 13.48 -0.78
N TYR A 233 -12.66 13.45 -1.79
CA TYR A 233 -12.83 12.31 -2.70
C TYR A 233 -12.94 12.77 -4.16
N ILE A 234 -12.84 11.79 -5.08
CA ILE A 234 -12.80 12.09 -6.52
C ILE A 234 -14.18 11.96 -7.17
N THR A 235 -14.95 10.93 -6.81
CA THR A 235 -16.21 10.63 -7.49
C THR A 235 -17.43 10.91 -6.62
N ASP A 236 -17.55 10.25 -5.49
CA ASP A 236 -18.65 10.35 -4.55
C ASP A 236 -18.23 9.86 -3.15
N GLU A 237 -19.13 9.95 -2.18
CA GLU A 237 -18.89 9.52 -0.79
C GLU A 237 -18.54 8.04 -0.66
N HIS A 238 -18.85 7.20 -1.65
CA HIS A 238 -18.47 5.78 -1.63
C HIS A 238 -16.96 5.55 -1.85
N ASP A 239 -16.22 6.59 -2.23
CA ASP A 239 -14.76 6.54 -2.27
C ASP A 239 -14.16 6.31 -0.88
N LEU A 240 -14.87 6.70 0.20
CA LEU A 240 -14.44 6.45 1.58
C LEU A 240 -14.35 4.96 1.95
N VAL A 241 -15.02 4.10 1.21
CA VAL A 241 -15.09 2.65 1.45
C VAL A 241 -14.54 1.81 0.29
N ALA A 242 -13.91 2.46 -0.69
CA ALA A 242 -13.48 1.79 -1.91
C ALA A 242 -12.14 1.06 -1.79
N GLY A 243 -11.21 1.60 -0.99
CA GLY A 243 -9.85 1.08 -0.87
C GLY A 243 -8.96 1.32 -2.09
N ASP A 244 -7.81 0.68 -2.11
CA ASP A 244 -6.79 0.77 -3.16
C ASP A 244 -6.15 2.17 -3.35
N ASP A 245 -6.26 3.05 -2.35
CA ASP A 245 -5.75 4.42 -2.45
C ASP A 245 -4.30 4.58 -1.97
N TYR A 246 -3.86 3.77 -1.00
CA TYR A 246 -2.49 3.79 -0.44
C TYR A 246 -2.02 5.19 -0.02
N VAL A 247 -2.96 6.05 0.35
CA VAL A 247 -2.71 7.31 1.02
C VAL A 247 -2.59 7.07 2.52
N LEU A 248 -2.00 8.02 3.27
CA LEU A 248 -1.95 7.92 4.72
C LEU A 248 -3.21 8.53 5.34
N CYS A 249 -3.80 7.81 6.30
CA CYS A 249 -4.73 8.37 7.29
C CYS A 249 -3.98 8.49 8.61
N PHE A 250 -3.95 9.70 9.20
CA PHE A 250 -3.20 9.93 10.42
C PHE A 250 -3.89 10.95 11.32
N THR A 251 -3.54 10.93 12.60
CA THR A 251 -4.06 11.86 13.59
C THR A 251 -2.96 12.75 14.13
N ALA A 252 -3.30 13.97 14.51
CA ALA A 252 -2.37 14.89 15.14
C ALA A 252 -3.12 15.92 16.00
N LYS A 253 -2.41 16.50 16.96
CA LYS A 253 -2.95 17.56 17.79
C LYS A 253 -3.39 18.77 16.98
N GLU A 254 -4.50 19.37 17.33
CA GLU A 254 -5.08 20.54 16.65
C GLU A 254 -4.07 21.70 16.50
N GLU A 255 -3.22 21.93 17.52
CA GLU A 255 -2.18 22.98 17.49
C GLU A 255 -1.14 22.83 16.36
N LEU A 256 -1.03 21.62 15.77
CA LEU A 256 -0.12 21.32 14.67
C LEU A 256 -0.77 21.46 13.28
N LYS A 257 -2.05 21.82 13.23
CA LYS A 257 -2.85 21.90 11.99
C LYS A 257 -2.14 22.66 10.88
N GLU A 258 -1.80 23.91 11.11
CA GLU A 258 -1.21 24.77 10.09
C GLU A 258 0.17 24.25 9.62
N LYS A 259 0.95 23.69 10.54
CA LYS A 259 2.24 23.08 10.22
C LYS A 259 2.09 21.86 9.32
N ILE A 260 1.10 21.02 9.58
CA ILE A 260 0.83 19.81 8.79
C ILE A 260 0.31 20.18 7.40
N LEU A 261 -0.67 21.09 7.30
CA LEU A 261 -1.22 21.53 6.02
C LEU A 261 -0.16 22.22 5.13
N ALA A 262 0.84 22.83 5.72
CA ALA A 262 1.96 23.44 4.99
C ALA A 262 2.98 22.42 4.43
N LEU A 263 2.91 21.15 4.80
CA LEU A 263 3.82 20.10 4.29
C LEU A 263 3.55 19.72 2.85
N ASP A 264 2.25 19.64 2.50
CA ASP A 264 1.78 19.30 1.16
C ASP A 264 0.34 19.81 0.97
N SER A 265 0.05 20.40 -0.17
CA SER A 265 -1.28 20.96 -0.49
C SER A 265 -2.37 19.90 -0.69
N SER A 266 -2.00 18.63 -0.89
CA SER A 266 -2.93 17.51 -1.00
C SER A 266 -3.47 17.03 0.34
N ILE A 267 -2.80 17.37 1.45
CA ILE A 267 -3.26 16.97 2.79
C ILE A 267 -4.59 17.64 3.11
N LYS A 268 -5.55 16.83 3.58
CA LYS A 268 -6.87 17.30 3.99
C LYS A 268 -7.15 16.94 5.44
N ILE A 269 -7.85 17.83 6.15
CA ILE A 269 -8.48 17.52 7.44
C ILE A 269 -9.87 16.97 7.11
N ILE A 270 -10.16 15.80 7.67
CA ILE A 270 -11.40 15.10 7.37
C ILE A 270 -12.31 14.92 8.59
N GLY A 271 -11.80 15.20 9.80
CA GLY A 271 -12.57 15.00 11.02
C GLY A 271 -11.76 15.16 12.29
N GLN A 272 -12.30 14.60 13.36
CA GLN A 272 -11.71 14.66 14.69
C GLN A 272 -11.92 13.37 15.48
N ILE A 273 -10.98 13.05 16.34
CA ILE A 273 -11.06 11.95 17.30
C ILE A 273 -11.94 12.39 18.49
N GLU A 274 -12.90 11.54 18.85
CA GLU A 274 -13.83 11.79 19.96
C GLU A 274 -13.86 10.65 20.98
N GLU A 275 -14.58 10.87 22.06
CA GLU A 275 -14.87 9.83 23.04
C GLU A 275 -15.79 8.76 22.45
N GLY A 276 -15.54 7.50 22.73
CA GLY A 276 -16.35 6.37 22.28
C GLY A 276 -15.55 5.33 21.50
N THR A 277 -16.22 4.53 20.68
CA THR A 277 -15.59 3.43 19.91
C THR A 277 -16.09 3.35 18.48
N LYS A 278 -16.90 4.32 18.03
CA LYS A 278 -17.51 4.30 16.70
C LYS A 278 -16.88 5.35 15.80
N VAL A 279 -16.77 5.03 14.52
CA VAL A 279 -16.51 5.99 13.47
C VAL A 279 -17.85 6.40 12.87
N LYS A 280 -18.13 7.70 12.84
CA LYS A 280 -19.33 8.29 12.24
C LYS A 280 -18.92 9.19 11.09
N VAL A 281 -19.74 9.23 10.05
CA VAL A 281 -19.61 10.17 8.95
C VAL A 281 -20.83 11.09 8.97
N LEU A 282 -20.58 12.38 9.04
CA LEU A 282 -21.62 13.40 9.03
C LEU A 282 -21.58 14.18 7.70
N ASN A 283 -22.74 14.45 7.10
CA ASN A 283 -22.88 15.35 5.97
C ASN A 283 -22.82 16.83 6.42
N GLU A 284 -22.92 17.74 5.47
CA GLU A 284 -22.91 19.19 5.73
C GLU A 284 -24.06 19.67 6.66
N ASN A 285 -25.13 18.90 6.75
CA ASN A 285 -26.27 19.17 7.65
C ASN A 285 -26.10 18.52 9.04
N ASN A 286 -24.94 17.92 9.35
CA ASN A 286 -24.66 17.13 10.55
C ASN A 286 -25.56 15.87 10.68
N GLU A 287 -26.04 15.32 9.58
CA GLU A 287 -26.78 14.07 9.56
C GLU A 287 -25.81 12.90 9.32
N GLU A 288 -26.00 11.79 10.07
CA GLU A 288 -25.15 10.62 9.94
C GLU A 288 -25.43 9.87 8.63
N ILE A 289 -24.38 9.71 7.80
CA ILE A 289 -24.41 8.89 6.59
C ILE A 289 -24.02 7.46 6.98
N LYS A 290 -24.82 6.49 6.53
CA LYS A 290 -24.56 5.08 6.76
C LYS A 290 -24.15 4.38 5.47
N PHE A 291 -23.01 3.73 5.52
CA PHE A 291 -22.50 2.89 4.44
C PHE A 291 -22.97 1.44 4.64
N LYS A 292 -23.18 0.72 3.54
CA LYS A 292 -23.55 -0.71 3.60
C LYS A 292 -22.37 -1.57 4.10
N LYS A 293 -21.14 -1.12 3.80
CA LYS A 293 -19.87 -1.71 4.18
C LYS A 293 -18.93 -0.60 4.60
N ASP A 294 -17.97 -0.92 5.45
CA ASP A 294 -16.95 0.03 5.89
C ASP A 294 -15.68 0.03 5.02
N GLY A 295 -15.53 -0.99 4.18
CA GLY A 295 -14.38 -1.20 3.31
C GLY A 295 -14.42 -2.56 2.64
N TRP A 296 -13.30 -2.98 2.08
CA TRP A 296 -13.12 -4.31 1.51
C TRP A 296 -12.77 -5.34 2.58
N GLU A 297 -13.35 -6.54 2.49
CA GLU A 297 -13.04 -7.67 3.37
C GLU A 297 -12.85 -8.95 2.53
N PRO A 298 -11.71 -9.68 2.71
CA PRO A 298 -11.32 -10.77 1.83
C PRO A 298 -12.24 -12.00 1.86
N PHE A 299 -13.01 -12.17 2.93
CA PHE A 299 -13.88 -13.34 3.14
C PHE A 299 -15.37 -13.02 3.11
N GLU A 300 -15.75 -11.80 2.72
CA GLU A 300 -17.16 -11.52 2.44
C GLU A 300 -17.60 -12.31 1.20
N SER A 301 -18.69 -13.04 1.33
CA SER A 301 -19.30 -13.73 0.20
C SER A 301 -19.66 -12.72 -0.89
N ILE A 302 -19.12 -12.91 -2.08
CA ILE A 302 -19.57 -12.22 -3.30
C ILE A 302 -21.04 -12.67 -3.49
N GLN A 303 -21.96 -11.76 -3.16
CA GLN A 303 -23.39 -11.96 -3.41
C GLN A 303 -23.73 -11.61 -4.84
#